data_1cf8fe11dbdf630f7faad51ee2660fcb
#
_entry.id   1cf8fe11dbdf630f7faad51ee2660fcb
#
_cell.length_a   1.000
_cell.length_b   1.000
_cell.length_c   1.000
_cell.angle_alpha   90.00
_cell.angle_beta   90.00
_cell.angle_gamma   90.00
#
_symmetry.space_group_name_H-M   'P 1'
#
loop_
_entity.id
_entity.type
_entity.pdbx_description
1 polymer ?
#
loop_
_entity_poly.entity_id
_entity_poly.type
_entity_poly.pdbx_seq_one_letter_code
_entity_poly.pdbx_strand_id
1 'polypeptide(L)'
;MVWEKLEPHIVWDIFENIIANTPRPSKYEDKIRETIKEWLVEQSQQKDLKLKITEDKVGNILIKKAATQGLEQVPPLLLQGHMDMVCETDRPNGYNFHQQGIPIRIQENNEWVDADGTTLGADNGIGVALALALIVDIQDNISHGPLEVLFTVNEEDGFTGAMNLEVKTLGIESKHMINLDSGPLGIITIGSVCGGRVFFEKNIRGCEKRRRDGFSEPSRRSLRGKRRRSYR
;
A
#
# COMPACT_ATOMS: atom_id res chain seq x y z
N MET A 1 24.35 -6.15 -8.98
CA MET A 1 22.92 -6.24 -9.31
C MET A 1 22.45 -4.93 -9.92
N VAL A 2 21.41 -4.90 -10.73
CA VAL A 2 21.01 -3.67 -11.47
C VAL A 2 20.48 -2.61 -10.51
N TRP A 3 19.88 -3.03 -9.39
CA TRP A 3 19.31 -2.20 -8.32
C TRP A 3 20.36 -1.36 -7.55
N GLU A 4 21.62 -1.77 -7.55
CA GLU A 4 22.72 -1.03 -6.89
C GLU A 4 22.98 0.36 -7.45
N LYS A 5 22.34 0.71 -8.58
CA LYS A 5 22.46 2.02 -9.21
C LYS A 5 21.30 2.98 -8.90
N LEU A 6 20.26 2.49 -8.22
CA LEU A 6 19.09 3.29 -7.87
C LEU A 6 19.26 3.95 -6.50
N GLU A 7 18.96 5.23 -6.41
CA GLU A 7 19.01 5.98 -5.17
C GLU A 7 17.61 6.41 -4.70
N PRO A 8 17.32 6.39 -3.40
CA PRO A 8 18.15 5.90 -2.29
C PRO A 8 18.16 4.35 -2.26
N HIS A 9 19.35 3.75 -2.17
CA HIS A 9 19.52 2.27 -2.23
C HIS A 9 18.60 1.53 -1.27
N ILE A 10 18.52 1.97 -0.01
CA ILE A 10 17.73 1.28 1.00
C ILE A 10 16.25 1.20 0.65
N VAL A 11 15.69 2.20 -0.02
CA VAL A 11 14.28 2.18 -0.45
C VAL A 11 14.05 1.11 -1.50
N TRP A 12 14.95 1.02 -2.47
CA TRP A 12 14.87 0.03 -3.54
C TRP A 12 15.14 -1.39 -3.04
N ASP A 13 16.08 -1.55 -2.11
CA ASP A 13 16.35 -2.83 -1.47
C ASP A 13 15.14 -3.34 -0.69
N ILE A 14 14.48 -2.48 0.08
CA ILE A 14 13.25 -2.83 0.79
C ILE A 14 12.13 -3.11 -0.19
N PHE A 15 11.98 -2.29 -1.24
CA PHE A 15 10.94 -2.50 -2.24
C PHE A 15 11.09 -3.84 -2.96
N GLU A 16 12.30 -4.19 -3.40
CA GLU A 16 12.58 -5.47 -4.07
C GLU A 16 12.40 -6.66 -3.13
N ASN A 17 13.15 -6.65 -2.01
CA ASN A 17 13.33 -7.86 -1.21
C ASN A 17 12.19 -8.11 -0.22
N ILE A 18 11.51 -7.07 0.24
CA ILE A 18 10.42 -7.16 1.21
C ILE A 18 9.07 -6.99 0.54
N ILE A 19 8.87 -5.88 -0.17
CA ILE A 19 7.53 -5.48 -0.65
C ILE A 19 7.13 -6.25 -1.92
N ALA A 20 7.95 -6.22 -2.96
CA ALA A 20 7.63 -6.87 -4.23
C ALA A 20 7.74 -8.39 -4.14
N ASN A 21 8.68 -8.90 -3.34
CA ASN A 21 8.88 -10.34 -3.18
C ASN A 21 7.81 -11.01 -2.29
N THR A 22 7.00 -10.24 -1.56
CA THR A 22 5.95 -10.77 -0.68
C THR A 22 4.56 -10.58 -1.29
N PRO A 23 3.76 -11.67 -1.45
CA PRO A 23 2.36 -11.60 -1.84
C PRO A 23 1.53 -10.70 -0.91
N ARG A 24 0.78 -9.74 -1.52
CA ARG A 24 -0.03 -8.78 -0.76
C ARG A 24 -1.31 -8.33 -1.50
N PRO A 25 -2.10 -9.27 -2.07
CA PRO A 25 -3.38 -8.89 -2.66
C PRO A 25 -4.30 -8.27 -1.61
N SER A 26 -5.14 -7.31 -2.01
CA SER A 26 -6.16 -6.73 -1.13
C SER A 26 -6.98 -7.81 -0.43
N LYS A 27 -7.20 -7.68 0.88
CA LYS A 27 -7.83 -8.66 1.80
C LYS A 27 -6.98 -9.89 2.17
N TYR A 28 -5.74 -9.99 1.69
CA TYR A 28 -4.83 -11.10 1.98
C TYR A 28 -3.44 -10.59 2.37
N GLU A 29 -3.40 -9.57 3.24
CA GLU A 29 -2.18 -8.87 3.64
C GLU A 29 -1.43 -9.54 4.79
N ASP A 30 -1.94 -10.66 5.33
CA ASP A 30 -1.30 -11.35 6.46
C ASP A 30 0.18 -11.63 6.23
N LYS A 31 0.51 -12.08 5.02
CA LYS A 31 1.89 -12.45 4.67
C LYS A 31 2.82 -11.23 4.66
N ILE A 32 2.43 -10.15 4.00
CA ILE A 32 3.25 -8.92 3.98
C ILE A 32 3.36 -8.30 5.37
N ARG A 33 2.29 -8.32 6.17
CA ARG A 33 2.29 -7.84 7.54
C ARG A 33 3.31 -8.57 8.40
N GLU A 34 3.29 -9.90 8.37
CA GLU A 34 4.27 -10.71 9.12
C GLU A 34 5.70 -10.50 8.60
N THR A 35 5.91 -10.49 7.27
CA THR A 35 7.23 -10.20 6.67
C THR A 35 7.80 -8.86 7.14
N ILE A 36 6.97 -7.79 7.15
CA ILE A 36 7.41 -6.48 7.64
C ILE A 36 7.77 -6.54 9.14
N LYS A 37 6.96 -7.21 9.96
CA LYS A 37 7.22 -7.32 11.41
C LYS A 37 8.50 -8.09 11.69
N GLU A 38 8.71 -9.23 11.04
CA GLU A 38 9.91 -10.04 11.16
C GLU A 38 11.15 -9.26 10.74
N TRP A 39 11.10 -8.61 9.58
CA TRP A 39 12.20 -7.78 9.09
C TRP A 39 12.53 -6.62 10.06
N LEU A 40 11.53 -5.94 10.61
CA LEU A 40 11.73 -4.87 11.60
C LEU A 40 12.39 -5.38 12.89
N VAL A 41 12.04 -6.58 13.34
CA VAL A 41 12.69 -7.21 14.50
C VAL A 41 14.17 -7.48 14.21
N GLU A 42 14.50 -8.01 13.03
CA GLU A 42 15.89 -8.22 12.60
C GLU A 42 16.66 -6.89 12.52
N GLN A 43 16.10 -5.86 11.90
CA GLN A 43 16.73 -4.54 11.82
C GLN A 43 16.94 -3.92 13.22
N SER A 44 15.96 -4.09 14.12
CA SER A 44 16.05 -3.60 15.49
C SER A 44 17.21 -4.24 16.25
N GLN A 45 17.43 -5.56 16.05
CA GLN A 45 18.53 -6.28 16.68
C GLN A 45 19.89 -5.87 16.10
N GLN A 46 19.97 -5.75 14.76
CA GLN A 46 21.22 -5.43 14.08
C GLN A 46 21.71 -3.99 14.35
N LYS A 47 20.77 -3.05 14.46
CA LYS A 47 21.06 -1.61 14.57
C LYS A 47 20.76 -1.03 15.96
N ASP A 48 20.45 -1.86 16.95
CA ASP A 48 20.01 -1.45 18.31
C ASP A 48 18.86 -0.43 18.29
N LEU A 49 17.90 -0.63 17.39
CA LEU A 49 16.73 0.26 17.27
C LEU A 49 15.67 -0.11 18.32
N LYS A 50 15.17 0.87 19.03
CA LYS A 50 14.08 0.70 19.99
C LYS A 50 12.73 0.95 19.30
N LEU A 51 12.27 -0.02 18.52
CA LEU A 51 10.98 0.04 17.85
C LEU A 51 9.89 -0.63 18.70
N LYS A 52 8.72 -0.03 18.71
CA LYS A 52 7.50 -0.65 19.26
C LYS A 52 6.51 -0.88 18.13
N ILE A 53 6.09 -2.13 17.94
CA ILE A 53 5.13 -2.54 16.93
C ILE A 53 3.84 -2.94 17.62
N THR A 54 2.70 -2.40 17.17
CA THR A 54 1.36 -2.75 17.64
C THR A 54 0.46 -3.03 16.44
N GLU A 55 -0.54 -3.89 16.63
CA GLU A 55 -1.48 -4.32 15.59
C GLU A 55 -2.90 -4.19 16.12
N ASP A 56 -3.84 -3.77 15.28
CA ASP A 56 -5.27 -3.77 15.60
C ASP A 56 -5.98 -5.02 15.05
N LYS A 57 -7.26 -5.15 15.37
CA LYS A 57 -8.05 -6.35 15.03
C LYS A 57 -8.24 -6.59 13.54
N VAL A 58 -8.12 -5.54 12.71
CA VAL A 58 -8.29 -5.67 11.26
C VAL A 58 -6.96 -5.86 10.55
N GLY A 59 -5.83 -5.80 11.29
CA GLY A 59 -4.50 -6.04 10.76
C GLY A 59 -3.73 -4.78 10.35
N ASN A 60 -4.20 -3.59 10.74
CA ASN A 60 -3.35 -2.41 10.62
C ASN A 60 -2.20 -2.50 11.63
N ILE A 61 -1.01 -2.08 11.23
CA ILE A 61 0.16 -2.05 12.11
C ILE A 61 0.66 -0.64 12.32
N LEU A 62 1.04 -0.34 13.56
CA LEU A 62 1.71 0.91 13.94
C LEU A 62 3.11 0.59 14.44
N ILE A 63 4.10 1.25 13.87
CA ILE A 63 5.50 1.19 14.29
C ILE A 63 5.85 2.55 14.92
N LYS A 64 6.39 2.53 16.14
CA LYS A 64 6.86 3.74 16.83
C LYS A 64 8.36 3.70 16.99
N LYS A 65 9.01 4.83 16.70
CA LYS A 65 10.43 5.10 16.96
C LYS A 65 10.55 6.28 17.92
N ALA A 66 11.33 6.12 18.97
CA ALA A 66 11.59 7.19 19.91
C ALA A 66 12.31 8.39 19.25
N ALA A 67 12.15 9.57 19.81
CA ALA A 67 12.84 10.76 19.38
C ALA A 67 14.37 10.65 19.60
N THR A 68 15.12 11.42 18.85
CA THR A 68 16.52 11.72 19.18
C THR A 68 16.58 12.41 20.54
N GLN A 69 17.61 12.12 21.32
CA GLN A 69 17.81 12.69 22.64
C GLN A 69 17.65 14.23 22.64
N GLY A 70 16.83 14.73 23.55
CA GLY A 70 16.49 16.16 23.66
C GLY A 70 15.32 16.63 22.82
N LEU A 71 14.73 15.76 21.96
CA LEU A 71 13.57 16.07 21.12
C LEU A 71 12.31 15.28 21.52
N GLU A 72 12.28 14.72 22.71
CA GLU A 72 11.17 13.88 23.22
C GLU A 72 9.87 14.67 23.37
N GLN A 73 9.95 16.00 23.51
CA GLN A 73 8.79 16.88 23.64
C GLN A 73 8.28 17.43 22.31
N VAL A 74 8.97 17.14 21.21
CA VAL A 74 8.50 17.50 19.87
C VAL A 74 7.25 16.66 19.56
N PRO A 75 6.18 17.26 19.00
CA PRO A 75 5.01 16.48 18.59
C PRO A 75 5.38 15.34 17.64
N PRO A 76 4.84 14.14 17.84
CA PRO A 76 5.11 13.03 16.95
C PRO A 76 4.58 13.27 15.54
N LEU A 77 5.27 12.73 14.54
CA LEU A 77 4.87 12.74 13.14
C LEU A 77 4.46 11.34 12.71
N LEU A 78 3.29 11.20 12.10
CA LEU A 78 2.79 9.97 11.51
C LEU A 78 3.05 9.93 10.01
N LEU A 79 3.68 8.86 9.54
CA LEU A 79 3.75 8.50 8.13
C LEU A 79 2.73 7.39 7.88
N GLN A 80 1.98 7.47 6.79
CA GLN A 80 0.94 6.49 6.50
C GLN A 80 1.02 6.00 5.05
N GLY A 81 0.83 4.70 4.88
CA GLY A 81 0.66 4.02 3.60
C GLY A 81 -0.20 2.77 3.75
N HIS A 82 -0.53 2.11 2.63
CA HIS A 82 -1.26 0.84 2.66
C HIS A 82 -0.41 -0.33 2.16
N MET A 83 -0.67 -1.52 2.72
CA MET A 83 0.14 -2.71 2.45
C MET A 83 -0.32 -3.50 1.23
N ASP A 84 -1.60 -3.42 0.88
CA ASP A 84 -2.18 -4.16 -0.23
C ASP A 84 -1.86 -3.56 -1.60
N MET A 85 -2.22 -4.28 -2.64
CA MET A 85 -2.11 -3.85 -4.03
C MET A 85 -3.20 -4.46 -4.90
N VAL A 86 -3.54 -3.77 -5.98
CA VAL A 86 -4.37 -4.32 -7.08
C VAL A 86 -3.59 -5.38 -7.83
N CYS A 87 -4.18 -6.55 -8.00
CA CYS A 87 -3.57 -7.71 -8.65
C CYS A 87 -4.17 -7.96 -10.04
N GLU A 88 -3.50 -7.46 -11.08
CA GLU A 88 -3.89 -7.63 -12.48
C GLU A 88 -2.70 -8.18 -13.29
N THR A 89 -2.98 -9.00 -14.30
CA THR A 89 -1.96 -9.58 -15.18
C THR A 89 -2.43 -9.65 -16.63
N ASP A 90 -1.52 -9.43 -17.56
CA ASP A 90 -1.72 -9.66 -18.99
C ASP A 90 -1.09 -10.98 -19.48
N ARG A 91 -0.49 -11.77 -18.57
CA ARG A 91 0.10 -13.05 -18.89
C ARG A 91 -0.97 -14.05 -19.36
N PRO A 92 -0.78 -14.73 -20.52
CA PRO A 92 -1.77 -15.64 -21.07
C PRO A 92 -2.18 -16.79 -20.17
N ASN A 93 -1.26 -17.24 -19.30
CA ASN A 93 -1.47 -18.34 -18.33
C ASN A 93 -1.88 -17.85 -16.95
N GLY A 94 -2.14 -16.54 -16.79
CA GLY A 94 -2.41 -15.92 -15.50
C GLY A 94 -1.16 -15.78 -14.62
N TYR A 95 -1.37 -15.26 -13.40
CA TYR A 95 -0.33 -15.09 -12.38
C TYR A 95 -0.91 -15.34 -10.99
N ASN A 96 -0.19 -16.07 -10.15
CA ASN A 96 -0.68 -16.39 -8.80
C ASN A 96 -0.15 -15.39 -7.76
N PHE A 97 -0.83 -14.27 -7.63
CA PHE A 97 -0.49 -13.20 -6.68
C PHE A 97 -0.57 -13.61 -5.20
N HIS A 98 -1.21 -14.72 -4.86
CA HIS A 98 -1.26 -15.22 -3.49
C HIS A 98 -0.01 -16.02 -3.08
N GLN A 99 0.78 -16.46 -4.07
CA GLN A 99 1.92 -17.32 -3.83
C GLN A 99 3.24 -16.76 -4.33
N GLN A 100 3.19 -15.88 -5.32
CA GLN A 100 4.36 -15.37 -6.02
C GLN A 100 4.53 -13.87 -5.75
N GLY A 101 5.77 -13.44 -5.55
CA GLY A 101 6.14 -12.02 -5.53
C GLY A 101 6.06 -11.41 -6.92
N ILE A 102 6.12 -10.11 -7.03
CA ILE A 102 6.02 -9.37 -8.29
C ILE A 102 7.34 -9.47 -9.07
N PRO A 103 7.31 -9.86 -10.34
CA PRO A 103 8.52 -9.99 -11.17
C PRO A 103 8.98 -8.63 -11.67
N ILE A 104 9.55 -7.83 -10.75
CA ILE A 104 10.01 -6.47 -11.05
C ILE A 104 11.25 -6.48 -11.95
N ARG A 105 11.36 -5.46 -12.79
CA ARG A 105 12.50 -5.26 -13.68
C ARG A 105 12.78 -3.77 -13.89
N ILE A 106 14.02 -3.45 -14.29
CA ILE A 106 14.37 -2.13 -14.80
C ILE A 106 14.26 -2.18 -16.32
N GLN A 107 13.61 -1.19 -16.90
CA GLN A 107 13.50 -1.09 -18.35
C GLN A 107 14.86 -0.83 -19.01
N GLU A 108 14.99 -1.16 -20.30
CA GLU A 108 16.27 -1.08 -21.05
C GLU A 108 16.89 0.32 -21.04
N ASN A 109 16.08 1.38 -20.95
CA ASN A 109 16.55 2.76 -20.85
C ASN A 109 17.08 3.14 -19.45
N ASN A 110 16.93 2.27 -18.44
CA ASN A 110 17.28 2.49 -17.03
C ASN A 110 16.56 3.71 -16.38
N GLU A 111 15.45 4.16 -16.92
CA GLU A 111 14.68 5.30 -16.39
C GLU A 111 13.49 4.86 -15.56
N TRP A 112 12.98 3.64 -15.79
CA TRP A 112 11.75 3.16 -15.19
C TRP A 112 11.91 1.75 -14.61
N VAL A 113 11.22 1.54 -13.49
CA VAL A 113 10.97 0.21 -12.93
C VAL A 113 9.56 -0.21 -13.30
N ASP A 114 9.39 -1.40 -13.81
CA ASP A 114 8.09 -1.99 -14.09
C ASP A 114 8.02 -3.46 -13.61
N ALA A 115 6.91 -4.13 -13.89
CA ALA A 115 6.75 -5.54 -13.62
C ALA A 115 6.51 -6.29 -14.94
N ASP A 116 7.08 -7.50 -15.05
CA ASP A 116 6.92 -8.32 -16.22
C ASP A 116 5.55 -9.00 -16.26
N GLY A 117 4.62 -8.37 -16.99
CA GLY A 117 3.27 -8.88 -17.24
C GLY A 117 2.33 -8.92 -16.04
N THR A 118 2.59 -8.09 -15.01
CA THR A 118 1.73 -7.92 -13.85
C THR A 118 1.64 -6.45 -13.46
N THR A 119 0.69 -6.10 -12.58
CA THR A 119 0.77 -4.83 -11.85
C THR A 119 2.05 -4.79 -11.02
N LEU A 120 2.67 -3.61 -10.90
CA LEU A 120 3.91 -3.40 -10.15
C LEU A 120 3.67 -3.32 -8.64
N GLY A 121 2.54 -2.74 -8.23
CA GLY A 121 2.24 -2.46 -6.84
C GLY A 121 3.12 -1.37 -6.21
N ALA A 122 3.63 -0.43 -7.02
CA ALA A 122 4.31 0.75 -6.51
C ALA A 122 3.37 1.61 -5.66
N ASP A 123 2.10 1.63 -6.02
CA ASP A 123 0.97 2.04 -5.22
C ASP A 123 0.57 0.90 -4.27
N ASN A 124 0.72 1.00 -2.96
CA ASN A 124 1.52 2.01 -2.24
C ASN A 124 2.85 1.41 -1.72
N GLY A 125 3.38 0.39 -2.43
CA GLY A 125 4.61 -0.31 -2.04
C GLY A 125 5.84 0.59 -1.90
N ILE A 126 5.96 1.63 -2.74
CA ILE A 126 7.06 2.61 -2.61
C ILE A 126 6.87 3.46 -1.36
N GLY A 127 5.65 3.89 -1.05
CA GLY A 127 5.35 4.62 0.19
C GLY A 127 5.68 3.79 1.43
N VAL A 128 5.34 2.51 1.43
CA VAL A 128 5.71 1.57 2.50
C VAL A 128 7.24 1.44 2.61
N ALA A 129 7.94 1.24 1.49
CA ALA A 129 9.41 1.13 1.48
C ALA A 129 10.10 2.41 1.99
N LEU A 130 9.60 3.59 1.59
CA LEU A 130 10.10 4.88 2.07
C LEU A 130 9.94 5.03 3.59
N ALA A 131 8.76 4.70 4.12
CA ALA A 131 8.51 4.78 5.56
C ALA A 131 9.38 3.80 6.35
N LEU A 132 9.55 2.58 5.85
CA LEU A 132 10.44 1.58 6.46
C LEU A 132 11.90 2.02 6.41
N ALA A 133 12.37 2.53 5.26
CA ALA A 133 13.73 3.06 5.12
C ALA A 133 13.99 4.19 6.12
N LEU A 134 13.06 5.13 6.24
CA LEU A 134 13.18 6.24 7.18
C LEU A 134 13.29 5.77 8.63
N ILE A 135 12.49 4.78 9.02
CA ILE A 135 12.49 4.27 10.41
C ILE A 135 13.79 3.54 10.76
N VAL A 136 14.39 2.79 9.82
CA VAL A 136 15.56 1.96 10.11
C VAL A 136 16.89 2.61 9.78
N ASP A 137 16.92 3.62 8.91
CA ASP A 137 18.13 4.20 8.35
C ASP A 137 18.30 5.70 8.61
N ILE A 138 17.45 6.31 9.45
CA ILE A 138 17.75 7.66 9.93
C ILE A 138 19.09 7.60 10.65
N GLN A 139 20.10 8.19 10.01
CA GLN A 139 21.44 8.25 10.56
C GLN A 139 21.49 9.11 11.82
N ASP A 140 22.41 8.83 12.72
CA ASP A 140 22.58 9.52 14.01
C ASP A 140 22.77 11.04 13.91
N ASN A 141 23.11 11.54 12.71
CA ASN A 141 23.28 12.97 12.43
C ASN A 141 21.97 13.69 12.05
N ILE A 142 20.85 12.96 11.88
CA ILE A 142 19.54 13.54 11.60
C ILE A 142 18.69 13.50 12.86
N SER A 143 18.57 14.66 13.50
CA SER A 143 17.73 14.80 14.70
C SER A 143 16.24 14.80 14.31
N HIS A 144 15.45 14.02 15.04
CA HIS A 144 14.01 13.91 14.80
C HIS A 144 13.21 13.79 16.10
N GLY A 145 11.97 14.30 16.10
CA GLY A 145 10.99 14.01 17.15
C GLY A 145 10.51 12.56 17.09
N PRO A 146 9.57 12.14 17.96
CA PRO A 146 8.98 10.81 17.88
C PRO A 146 8.38 10.55 16.51
N LEU A 147 8.58 9.36 15.94
CA LEU A 147 8.03 8.96 14.66
C LEU A 147 7.03 7.81 14.84
N GLU A 148 5.94 7.90 14.12
CA GLU A 148 4.93 6.85 13.99
C GLU A 148 4.79 6.48 12.52
N VAL A 149 4.71 5.19 12.21
CA VAL A 149 4.41 4.68 10.87
C VAL A 149 3.21 3.78 10.96
N LEU A 150 2.16 4.13 10.23
CA LEU A 150 0.91 3.37 10.15
C LEU A 150 0.80 2.73 8.77
N PHE A 151 0.73 1.42 8.74
CA PHE A 151 0.37 0.69 7.53
C PHE A 151 -1.02 0.10 7.66
N THR A 152 -1.89 0.48 6.72
CA THR A 152 -3.28 0.02 6.67
C THR A 152 -3.46 -1.15 5.72
N VAL A 153 -4.54 -1.91 5.91
CA VAL A 153 -4.95 -3.03 5.05
C VAL A 153 -6.11 -2.64 4.16
N ASN A 154 -6.24 -3.32 3.02
CA ASN A 154 -7.38 -3.28 2.11
C ASN A 154 -7.83 -1.86 1.74
N GLU A 155 -6.90 -1.04 1.27
CA GLU A 155 -7.18 0.30 0.76
C GLU A 155 -7.90 0.22 -0.58
N GLU A 156 -7.37 -0.58 -1.52
CA GLU A 156 -7.77 -0.68 -2.92
C GLU A 156 -9.18 -1.27 -3.11
N ASP A 157 -9.67 -2.06 -2.14
CA ASP A 157 -10.98 -2.70 -2.22
C ASP A 157 -11.82 -2.43 -0.96
N GLY A 158 -12.06 -1.15 -0.67
CA GLY A 158 -13.06 -0.70 0.28
C GLY A 158 -12.58 -0.03 1.56
N PHE A 159 -11.31 0.34 1.67
CA PHE A 159 -10.76 1.10 2.81
C PHE A 159 -10.97 0.45 4.18
N THR A 160 -11.02 -0.89 4.23
CA THR A 160 -11.40 -1.62 5.46
C THR A 160 -10.48 -1.27 6.63
N GLY A 161 -9.17 -1.17 6.39
CA GLY A 161 -8.20 -0.80 7.40
C GLY A 161 -8.48 0.60 7.97
N ALA A 162 -8.59 1.60 7.11
CA ALA A 162 -8.82 2.98 7.52
C ALA A 162 -10.20 3.18 8.19
N MET A 163 -11.25 2.52 7.67
CA MET A 163 -12.62 2.60 8.21
C MET A 163 -12.76 1.98 9.60
N ASN A 164 -11.94 1.00 9.94
CA ASN A 164 -11.99 0.26 11.20
C ASN A 164 -10.74 0.50 12.06
N LEU A 165 -10.03 1.58 11.83
CA LEU A 165 -8.80 1.92 12.55
C LEU A 165 -9.05 2.09 14.06
N GLU A 166 -8.40 1.27 14.87
CA GLU A 166 -8.49 1.33 16.33
C GLU A 166 -7.40 2.24 16.92
N VAL A 167 -7.54 3.56 16.77
CA VAL A 167 -6.56 4.58 17.19
C VAL A 167 -6.06 4.39 18.62
N LYS A 168 -6.96 4.03 19.57
CA LYS A 168 -6.59 3.83 20.98
C LYS A 168 -5.82 2.53 21.19
N THR A 169 -6.21 1.45 20.52
CA THR A 169 -5.53 0.13 20.61
C THR A 169 -4.12 0.22 20.05
N LEU A 170 -3.96 0.86 18.90
CA LEU A 170 -2.66 1.13 18.31
C LEU A 170 -1.83 2.11 19.15
N GLY A 171 -2.50 3.05 19.82
CA GLY A 171 -1.84 4.08 20.63
C GLY A 171 -1.25 5.20 19.79
N ILE A 172 -1.93 5.59 18.70
CA ILE A 172 -1.53 6.72 17.85
C ILE A 172 -1.61 8.01 18.66
N GLU A 173 -0.52 8.77 18.71
CA GLU A 173 -0.38 10.03 19.44
C GLU A 173 -0.23 11.24 18.52
N SER A 174 0.19 11.00 17.29
CA SER A 174 0.40 12.03 16.28
C SER A 174 -0.87 12.80 15.94
N LYS A 175 -0.71 14.12 15.79
CA LYS A 175 -1.76 15.02 15.27
C LYS A 175 -1.45 15.52 13.85
N HIS A 176 -0.27 15.22 13.37
CA HIS A 176 0.19 15.54 12.03
C HIS A 176 0.52 14.24 11.29
N MET A 177 0.02 14.12 10.09
CA MET A 177 0.21 12.94 9.25
C MET A 177 0.68 13.34 7.86
N ILE A 178 1.63 12.59 7.33
CA ILE A 178 2.01 12.60 5.93
C ILE A 178 1.54 11.27 5.35
N ASN A 179 0.57 11.32 4.44
CA ASN A 179 0.18 10.17 3.65
C ASN A 179 1.14 10.06 2.46
N LEU A 180 1.67 8.84 2.24
CA LEU A 180 2.68 8.55 1.22
C LEU A 180 2.08 7.91 -0.03
N ASP A 181 0.77 8.04 -0.20
CA ASP A 181 0.02 7.27 -1.18
C ASP A 181 -0.29 8.02 -2.46
N SER A 182 -0.03 9.26 -2.60
CA SER A 182 -0.42 9.90 -3.84
C SER A 182 0.28 11.21 -4.16
N GLY A 183 0.12 11.61 -5.40
CA GLY A 183 0.47 12.91 -5.92
C GLY A 183 1.58 12.84 -6.96
N PRO A 184 1.59 13.78 -7.89
CA PRO A 184 2.71 13.97 -8.79
C PRO A 184 3.97 14.35 -8.01
N LEU A 185 5.12 13.91 -8.49
CA LEU A 185 6.41 14.25 -7.91
C LEU A 185 6.56 15.77 -7.69
N GLY A 186 6.95 16.16 -6.47
CA GLY A 186 7.16 17.57 -6.09
C GLY A 186 5.88 18.33 -5.70
N ILE A 187 4.73 17.66 -5.61
CA ILE A 187 3.46 18.27 -5.19
C ILE A 187 3.04 17.70 -3.84
N ILE A 188 2.76 18.60 -2.89
CA ILE A 188 2.16 18.24 -1.59
C ILE A 188 0.69 18.63 -1.64
N THR A 189 -0.19 17.62 -1.46
CA THR A 189 -1.64 17.81 -1.41
C THR A 189 -2.10 17.97 0.04
N ILE A 190 -2.72 19.11 0.37
CA ILE A 190 -3.16 19.45 1.74
C ILE A 190 -4.65 19.27 1.97
N GLY A 191 -5.36 18.67 1.03
CA GLY A 191 -6.79 18.39 1.14
C GLY A 191 -7.28 17.51 0.01
N SER A 192 -8.36 16.78 0.27
CA SER A 192 -9.02 15.96 -0.74
C SER A 192 -10.54 16.11 -0.65
N VAL A 193 -11.24 15.72 -1.72
CA VAL A 193 -12.71 15.66 -1.74
C VAL A 193 -13.17 14.27 -1.31
N CYS A 194 -14.24 14.22 -0.53
CA CYS A 194 -14.89 12.96 -0.16
C CYS A 194 -15.63 12.38 -1.37
N GLY A 195 -15.52 11.06 -1.56
CA GLY A 195 -16.31 10.28 -2.51
C GLY A 195 -17.26 9.33 -1.77
N GLY A 196 -18.34 8.96 -2.42
CA GLY A 196 -19.27 7.95 -1.92
C GLY A 196 -19.78 7.06 -3.05
N ARG A 197 -20.03 5.79 -2.75
CA ARG A 197 -20.72 4.88 -3.67
C ARG A 197 -22.18 4.79 -3.28
N VAL A 198 -23.07 5.02 -4.24
CA VAL A 198 -24.51 4.82 -4.06
C VAL A 198 -24.91 3.59 -4.87
N PHE A 199 -25.50 2.61 -4.20
CA PHE A 199 -26.04 1.41 -4.83
C PHE A 199 -27.55 1.58 -4.97
N PHE A 200 -28.04 1.39 -6.19
CA PHE A 200 -29.47 1.35 -6.47
C PHE A 200 -29.86 -0.09 -6.79
N GLU A 201 -30.73 -0.68 -6.00
CA GLU A 201 -31.32 -1.96 -6.27
C GLU A 201 -32.78 -1.75 -6.64
N LYS A 202 -33.17 -2.18 -7.84
CA LYS A 202 -34.55 -2.16 -8.32
C LYS A 202 -35.04 -3.56 -8.57
N ASN A 203 -35.95 -4.01 -7.72
CA ASN A 203 -36.69 -5.24 -7.98
C ASN A 203 -37.69 -5.02 -9.12
N ILE A 204 -37.39 -5.53 -10.30
CA ILE A 204 -38.31 -5.52 -11.44
C ILE A 204 -39.23 -6.74 -11.27
N ARG A 205 -40.46 -6.53 -10.77
CA ARG A 205 -41.50 -7.54 -10.77
C ARG A 205 -42.12 -7.60 -12.19
N GLY A 206 -42.11 -8.79 -12.80
CA GLY A 206 -42.93 -9.09 -13.95
C GLY A 206 -42.41 -8.59 -15.29
N CYS A 207 -41.30 -9.16 -15.74
CA CYS A 207 -41.06 -9.29 -17.17
C CYS A 207 -41.29 -10.76 -17.53
N GLU A 208 -42.50 -11.13 -17.92
CA GLU A 208 -42.73 -12.43 -18.55
C GLU A 208 -41.83 -12.51 -19.76
N LYS A 209 -40.92 -13.49 -19.78
CA LYS A 209 -40.12 -13.82 -20.95
C LYS A 209 -41.08 -14.27 -22.05
N ARG A 210 -41.45 -13.40 -22.98
CA ARG A 210 -41.95 -13.84 -24.27
C ARG A 210 -40.83 -14.63 -24.93
N ARG A 211 -40.98 -15.97 -24.96
CA ARG A 211 -40.17 -16.82 -25.81
C ARG A 211 -40.41 -16.37 -27.24
N ARG A 212 -39.42 -15.74 -27.84
CA ARG A 212 -39.25 -15.69 -29.28
C ARG A 212 -38.27 -16.81 -29.61
N ASP A 213 -38.80 -17.84 -30.25
CA ASP A 213 -38.00 -18.90 -30.82
C ASP A 213 -37.04 -18.28 -31.82
N GLY A 214 -35.74 -18.52 -31.64
CA GLY A 214 -34.73 -18.31 -32.65
C GLY A 214 -33.72 -17.17 -32.46
N PHE A 215 -33.18 -16.91 -31.26
CA PHE A 215 -31.92 -16.14 -31.15
C PHE A 215 -31.09 -16.65 -29.98
N SER A 216 -29.82 -16.96 -30.27
CA SER A 216 -28.78 -17.35 -29.33
C SER A 216 -28.56 -16.30 -28.25
N GLU A 217 -28.31 -16.71 -27.01
CA GLU A 217 -28.08 -15.86 -25.87
C GLU A 217 -26.88 -14.90 -26.08
N PRO A 218 -27.05 -13.60 -25.84
CA PRO A 218 -25.90 -12.73 -25.75
C PRO A 218 -25.22 -12.90 -24.39
N SER A 219 -23.93 -13.20 -24.43
CA SER A 219 -23.01 -13.22 -23.27
C SER A 219 -23.22 -12.01 -22.37
N ARG A 220 -23.20 -12.23 -21.04
CA ARG A 220 -23.19 -11.18 -20.02
C ARG A 220 -22.00 -10.27 -20.23
N ARG A 221 -22.18 -9.13 -20.89
CA ARG A 221 -21.22 -8.03 -20.84
C ARG A 221 -21.51 -7.19 -19.60
N SER A 222 -20.59 -7.20 -18.65
CA SER A 222 -20.53 -6.23 -17.58
C SER A 222 -20.29 -4.85 -18.19
N LEU A 223 -21.25 -3.95 -18.05
CA LEU A 223 -21.08 -2.54 -18.38
C LEU A 223 -20.29 -1.85 -17.26
N ARG A 224 -18.98 -2.04 -17.23
CA ARG A 224 -18.08 -1.16 -16.50
C ARG A 224 -17.80 0.05 -17.38
N GLY A 225 -18.58 1.12 -17.19
CA GLY A 225 -18.32 2.40 -17.83
C GLY A 225 -17.10 3.08 -17.19
N LYS A 226 -15.95 2.95 -17.82
CA LYS A 226 -14.78 3.80 -17.52
C LYS A 226 -15.07 5.21 -18.07
N ARG A 227 -15.45 6.15 -17.22
CA ARG A 227 -15.32 7.57 -17.55
C ARG A 227 -13.90 8.01 -17.22
N ARG A 228 -13.04 8.05 -18.21
CA ARG A 228 -11.81 8.85 -18.15
C ARG A 228 -12.22 10.32 -18.15
N ARG A 229 -11.99 11.03 -17.07
CA ARG A 229 -11.90 12.49 -17.09
C ARG A 229 -10.43 12.86 -17.25
N SER A 230 -10.05 13.36 -18.41
CA SER A 230 -8.81 14.09 -18.62
C SER A 230 -8.97 15.45 -17.97
N TYR A 231 -8.09 15.77 -17.03
CA TYR A 231 -7.87 17.16 -16.63
C TYR A 231 -6.77 17.75 -17.52
N ARG A 232 -7.05 18.90 -18.12
CA ARG A 232 -6.05 19.80 -18.70
C ARG A 232 -5.52 20.71 -17.61
#